data_f47370c8894ce761b1fb711cb3dd4f8f
#
_entry.id   f47370c8894ce761b1fb711cb3dd4f8f
#
_cell.length_a   1.000
_cell.length_b   1.000
_cell.length_c   1.000
_cell.angle_alpha   90.00
_cell.angle_beta   90.00
_cell.angle_gamma   90.00
#
_symmetry.space_group_name_H-M   'P 1'
#
loop_
_entity.id
_entity.type
_entity.pdbx_description
1 polymer ?
#
loop_
_entity_poly.entity_id
_entity_poly.type
_entity_poly.pdbx_seq_one_letter_code
_entity_poly.pdbx_strand_id
1 'polypeptide(L)'
;MSYYEALEAAGAKVFEFKEFGSYQGDWWAFVEYEGVIGWITGSYGSCSGCDAFEGEFWGGYENCDKHRWERDPDILSECHNCQSANAEYNKKLADFGRSYLSDMFTNENAITEASRYIEWDSDAVEMVAWIKAISEAN
;
A
#
# COMPACT_ATOMS: atom_id res chain seq x y z
N MET A 1 1.78 -7.84 -1.90
CA MET A 1 1.45 -6.96 -0.76
C MET A 1 0.44 -5.91 -1.17
N SER A 2 -0.66 -5.87 -0.52
CA SER A 2 -1.84 -5.12 -0.91
C SER A 2 -1.64 -3.60 -1.01
N TYR A 3 -1.06 -2.99 -0.01
CA TYR A 3 -0.81 -1.54 -0.02
C TYR A 3 0.24 -1.17 -1.07
N TYR A 4 1.29 -1.97 -1.18
CA TYR A 4 2.34 -1.78 -2.18
C TYR A 4 1.73 -1.79 -3.60
N GLU A 5 0.92 -2.80 -3.89
CA GLU A 5 0.27 -2.95 -5.18
C GLU A 5 -0.67 -1.78 -5.48
N ALA A 6 -1.40 -1.29 -4.46
CA ALA A 6 -2.29 -0.15 -4.61
C ALA A 6 -1.51 1.12 -4.96
N LEU A 7 -0.37 1.35 -4.33
CA LEU A 7 0.47 2.50 -4.63
C LEU A 7 1.00 2.45 -6.06
N GLU A 8 1.46 1.28 -6.49
CA GLU A 8 1.92 1.09 -7.87
C GLU A 8 0.78 1.27 -8.87
N ALA A 9 -0.40 0.76 -8.58
CA ALA A 9 -1.58 0.92 -9.42
C ALA A 9 -1.98 2.39 -9.57
N ALA A 10 -1.75 3.20 -8.55
CA ALA A 10 -2.01 4.64 -8.57
C ALA A 10 -0.95 5.43 -9.37
N GLY A 11 0.12 4.78 -9.80
CA GLY A 11 1.18 5.40 -10.59
C GLY A 11 2.41 5.81 -9.80
N ALA A 12 2.50 5.44 -8.53
CA ALA A 12 3.69 5.71 -7.73
C ALA A 12 4.81 4.73 -8.07
N LYS A 13 6.04 5.23 -8.07
CA LYS A 13 7.22 4.38 -8.08
C LYS A 13 7.65 4.18 -6.64
N VAL A 14 7.58 2.95 -6.16
CA VAL A 14 7.91 2.62 -4.77
C VAL A 14 9.36 2.18 -4.72
N PHE A 15 10.20 2.99 -4.08
CA PHE A 15 11.62 2.69 -3.90
C PHE A 15 11.84 1.76 -2.72
N GLU A 16 11.13 2.01 -1.63
CA GLU A 16 11.24 1.23 -0.39
C GLU A 16 9.85 1.09 0.23
N PHE A 17 9.57 -0.06 0.82
CA PHE A 17 8.33 -0.33 1.51
C PHE A 17 8.60 -1.28 2.67
N LYS A 18 8.08 -0.95 3.86
CA LYS A 18 8.22 -1.83 5.02
C LYS A 18 7.03 -1.72 5.96
N GLU A 19 6.59 -2.87 6.47
CA GLU A 19 5.60 -2.96 7.51
C GLU A 19 6.28 -3.16 8.87
N PHE A 20 5.74 -2.52 9.90
CA PHE A 20 6.22 -2.61 11.28
C PHE A 20 5.10 -3.13 12.15
N GLY A 21 5.41 -3.99 13.10
CA GLY A 21 4.42 -4.68 13.93
C GLY A 21 4.24 -6.13 13.49
N SER A 22 3.29 -6.83 14.11
CA SER A 22 3.03 -8.25 13.81
C SER A 22 1.67 -8.48 13.17
N TYR A 23 0.60 -8.32 13.94
CA TYR A 23 -0.77 -8.50 13.44
C TYR A 23 -1.38 -7.19 12.99
N GLN A 24 -0.92 -6.11 13.55
CA GLN A 24 -1.33 -4.75 13.21
C GLN A 24 -0.15 -3.82 13.44
N GLY A 25 -0.15 -2.69 12.79
CA GLY A 25 0.91 -1.71 12.89
C GLY A 25 0.81 -0.66 11.81
N ASP A 26 1.94 -0.10 11.48
CA ASP A 26 2.06 0.92 10.43
C ASP A 26 2.99 0.43 9.34
N TRP A 27 2.73 0.88 8.13
CA TRP A 27 3.66 0.70 7.01
C TRP A 27 4.18 2.06 6.57
N TRP A 28 5.39 2.05 6.02
CA TRP A 28 6.03 3.24 5.46
C TRP A 28 6.55 2.93 4.08
N ALA A 29 6.47 3.91 3.19
CA ALA A 29 6.99 3.79 1.84
C ALA A 29 7.70 5.06 1.41
N PHE A 30 8.84 4.88 0.73
CA PHE A 30 9.56 5.95 0.07
C PHE A 30 9.23 5.88 -1.41
N VAL A 31 8.63 6.92 -1.95
CA VAL A 31 8.01 6.87 -3.27
C VAL A 31 8.32 8.10 -4.10
N GLU A 32 8.15 7.96 -5.42
CA GLU A 32 8.06 9.07 -6.35
C GLU A 32 6.66 9.05 -6.98
N TYR A 33 5.98 10.18 -6.92
CA TYR A 33 4.65 10.34 -7.50
C TYR A 33 4.51 11.72 -8.10
N GLU A 34 4.13 11.77 -9.38
CA GLU A 34 3.98 13.02 -10.14
C GLU A 34 5.21 13.94 -10.05
N GLY A 35 6.40 13.32 -10.09
CA GLY A 35 7.66 14.05 -10.04
C GLY A 35 8.11 14.48 -8.64
N VAL A 36 7.36 14.13 -7.60
CA VAL A 36 7.70 14.44 -6.21
C VAL A 36 8.17 13.18 -5.51
N ILE A 37 9.31 13.26 -4.85
CA ILE A 37 9.86 12.16 -4.04
C ILE A 37 9.58 12.47 -2.57
N GLY A 38 9.04 11.49 -1.85
CA GLY A 38 8.73 11.67 -0.43
C GLY A 38 8.29 10.39 0.23
N TRP A 39 7.82 10.54 1.47
CA TRP A 39 7.39 9.44 2.31
C TRP A 39 5.90 9.46 2.52
N ILE A 40 5.32 8.27 2.58
CA ILE A 40 3.91 8.08 2.94
C ILE A 40 3.81 6.95 3.96
N THR A 41 2.74 6.96 4.73
CA THR A 41 2.48 5.96 5.75
C THR A 41 1.00 5.65 5.85
N GLY A 42 0.70 4.48 6.33
CA GLY A 42 -0.65 4.06 6.64
C GLY A 42 -0.63 2.98 7.70
N SER A 43 -1.79 2.63 8.21
CA SER A 43 -1.94 1.57 9.20
C SER A 43 -2.45 0.30 8.54
N TYR A 44 -2.16 -0.83 9.13
CA TYR A 44 -2.71 -2.12 8.70
C TYR A 44 -3.19 -2.92 9.91
N GLY A 45 -4.08 -3.87 9.66
CA GLY A 45 -4.63 -4.73 10.69
C GLY A 45 -4.78 -6.17 10.22
N SER A 46 -5.32 -7.02 11.10
CA SER A 46 -5.44 -8.46 10.84
C SER A 46 -6.85 -8.88 10.39
N CYS A 47 -7.78 -7.95 10.26
CA CYS A 47 -9.15 -8.27 9.87
C CYS A 47 -9.75 -7.18 8.99
N SER A 48 -10.86 -7.51 8.31
CA SER A 48 -11.57 -6.56 7.43
C SER A 48 -12.12 -5.34 8.16
N GLY A 49 -12.37 -5.45 9.46
CA GLY A 49 -12.83 -4.34 10.27
C GLY A 49 -11.71 -3.49 10.87
N CYS A 50 -10.47 -3.96 10.81
CA CYS A 50 -9.31 -3.27 11.39
C CYS A 50 -8.24 -2.91 10.37
N ASP A 51 -8.39 -3.33 9.12
CA ASP A 51 -7.47 -3.02 8.03
C ASP A 51 -8.23 -2.37 6.89
N ALA A 52 -7.80 -1.16 6.50
CA ALA A 52 -8.49 -0.40 5.47
C ALA A 52 -8.52 -1.12 4.13
N PHE A 53 -7.41 -1.77 3.74
CA PHE A 53 -7.36 -2.52 2.48
C PHE A 53 -8.31 -3.73 2.52
N GLU A 54 -8.24 -4.53 3.57
CA GLU A 54 -9.11 -5.69 3.70
C GLU A 54 -10.59 -5.29 3.75
N GLY A 55 -10.91 -4.21 4.46
CA GLY A 55 -12.27 -3.68 4.52
C GLY A 55 -12.80 -3.23 3.17
N GLU A 56 -11.95 -2.59 2.35
CA GLU A 56 -12.33 -2.09 1.04
C GLU A 56 -12.43 -3.19 -0.01
N PHE A 57 -11.57 -4.21 0.06
CA PHE A 57 -11.49 -5.26 -0.95
C PHE A 57 -12.04 -6.60 -0.49
N TRP A 58 -12.67 -6.66 0.68
CA TRP A 58 -13.29 -7.89 1.19
C TRP A 58 -14.37 -8.37 0.21
N GLY A 59 -14.24 -9.63 -0.21
CA GLY A 59 -15.17 -10.22 -1.17
C GLY A 59 -15.04 -9.69 -2.59
N GLY A 60 -14.08 -8.80 -2.87
CA GLY A 60 -13.77 -8.34 -4.21
C GLY A 60 -12.86 -9.33 -4.92
N TYR A 61 -13.17 -9.61 -6.18
CA TYR A 61 -12.39 -10.54 -6.97
C TYR A 61 -11.90 -9.86 -8.25
N GLU A 62 -10.68 -10.21 -8.66
CA GLU A 62 -10.11 -9.72 -9.91
C GLU A 62 -10.80 -10.30 -11.14
N ASN A 63 -11.38 -11.50 -11.00
CA ASN A 63 -12.04 -12.22 -12.08
C ASN A 63 -13.55 -12.21 -11.92
N CYS A 64 -14.28 -12.61 -12.97
CA CYS A 64 -15.71 -12.80 -12.89
C CYS A 64 -16.07 -14.00 -11.98
N ASP A 65 -17.34 -14.11 -11.59
CA ASP A 65 -17.80 -15.17 -10.68
C ASP A 65 -17.51 -16.58 -11.20
N LYS A 66 -17.64 -16.78 -12.50
CA LYS A 66 -17.38 -18.09 -13.12
C LYS A 66 -15.91 -18.49 -13.03
N HIS A 67 -15.02 -17.53 -13.12
CA HIS A 67 -13.57 -17.76 -13.13
C HIS A 67 -12.89 -17.25 -11.87
N ARG A 68 -13.60 -17.20 -10.75
CA ARG A 68 -13.10 -16.67 -9.47
C ARG A 68 -11.75 -17.27 -9.07
N TRP A 69 -11.56 -18.56 -9.29
CA TRP A 69 -10.38 -19.31 -8.89
C TRP A 69 -9.49 -19.70 -10.06
N GLU A 70 -9.81 -19.24 -11.27
CA GLU A 70 -9.03 -19.54 -12.46
C GLU A 70 -7.71 -18.79 -12.46
N ARG A 71 -6.64 -19.46 -12.82
CA ARG A 71 -5.30 -18.88 -12.89
C ARG A 71 -4.65 -18.99 -14.27
N ASP A 72 -5.27 -19.69 -15.21
CA ASP A 72 -4.75 -19.84 -16.56
C ASP A 72 -4.94 -18.53 -17.33
N PRO A 73 -3.84 -17.84 -17.71
CA PRO A 73 -3.92 -16.56 -18.42
C PRO A 73 -4.67 -16.66 -19.76
N ASP A 74 -4.59 -17.82 -20.42
CA ASP A 74 -5.26 -18.01 -21.72
C ASP A 74 -6.77 -18.04 -21.55
N ILE A 75 -7.25 -18.65 -20.49
CA ILE A 75 -8.70 -18.68 -20.17
C ILE A 75 -9.18 -17.29 -19.76
N LEU A 76 -8.44 -16.63 -18.90
CA LEU A 76 -8.81 -15.30 -18.38
C LEU A 76 -8.81 -14.25 -19.47
N SER A 77 -7.84 -14.27 -20.37
CA SER A 77 -7.72 -13.30 -21.45
C SER A 77 -8.83 -13.38 -22.48
N GLU A 78 -9.46 -14.54 -22.62
CA GLU A 78 -10.58 -14.78 -23.56
C GLU A 78 -11.94 -14.46 -22.95
N CYS A 79 -12.02 -14.28 -21.63
CA CYS A 79 -13.28 -14.01 -20.96
C CYS A 79 -13.56 -12.51 -20.84
N HIS A 80 -14.59 -12.04 -21.53
CA HIS A 80 -15.01 -10.65 -21.51
C HIS A 80 -15.40 -10.16 -20.11
N ASN A 81 -16.08 -11.02 -19.35
CA ASN A 81 -16.47 -10.67 -17.97
C ASN A 81 -15.29 -10.58 -17.03
N CYS A 82 -14.27 -11.42 -17.22
CA CYS A 82 -13.03 -11.33 -16.46
C CYS A 82 -12.27 -10.04 -16.78
N GLN A 83 -12.24 -9.64 -18.06
CA GLN A 83 -11.58 -8.39 -18.44
C GLN A 83 -12.26 -7.19 -17.80
N SER A 84 -13.59 -7.16 -17.79
CA SER A 84 -14.36 -6.08 -17.15
C SER A 84 -14.15 -6.07 -15.63
N ALA A 85 -14.19 -7.23 -14.97
CA ALA A 85 -13.98 -7.35 -13.54
C ALA A 85 -12.56 -6.92 -13.15
N ASN A 86 -11.57 -7.30 -13.95
CA ASN A 86 -10.18 -6.93 -13.73
C ASN A 86 -9.97 -5.42 -13.88
N ALA A 87 -10.59 -4.80 -14.87
CA ALA A 87 -10.50 -3.35 -15.08
C ALA A 87 -11.12 -2.58 -13.91
N GLU A 88 -12.27 -3.02 -13.40
CA GLU A 88 -12.92 -2.42 -12.24
C GLU A 88 -12.06 -2.59 -10.97
N TYR A 89 -11.51 -3.77 -10.76
CA TYR A 89 -10.62 -4.05 -9.63
C TYR A 89 -9.39 -3.14 -9.67
N ASN A 90 -8.74 -3.03 -10.83
CA ASN A 90 -7.55 -2.21 -10.99
C ASN A 90 -7.83 -0.72 -10.79
N LYS A 91 -9.00 -0.24 -11.23
CA LYS A 91 -9.43 1.13 -11.00
C LYS A 91 -9.63 1.40 -9.50
N LYS A 92 -10.31 0.49 -8.82
CA LYS A 92 -10.55 0.57 -7.39
C LYS A 92 -9.23 0.55 -6.61
N LEU A 93 -8.31 -0.31 -7.03
CA LEU A 93 -6.98 -0.43 -6.44
C LEU A 93 -6.18 0.88 -6.60
N ALA A 94 -6.21 1.47 -7.80
CA ALA A 94 -5.56 2.74 -8.08
C ALA A 94 -6.15 3.88 -7.25
N ASP A 95 -7.47 3.97 -7.15
CA ASP A 95 -8.15 4.99 -6.36
C ASP A 95 -7.79 4.85 -4.87
N PHE A 96 -7.73 3.63 -4.38
CA PHE A 96 -7.33 3.34 -3.01
C PHE A 96 -5.89 3.80 -2.74
N GLY A 97 -4.96 3.43 -3.60
CA GLY A 97 -3.55 3.84 -3.50
C GLY A 97 -3.38 5.35 -3.57
N ARG A 98 -4.13 6.00 -4.46
CA ARG A 98 -4.06 7.45 -4.63
C ARG A 98 -4.44 8.21 -3.37
N SER A 99 -5.32 7.66 -2.54
CA SER A 99 -5.72 8.29 -1.29
C SER A 99 -4.56 8.51 -0.31
N TYR A 100 -3.49 7.72 -0.43
CA TYR A 100 -2.30 7.86 0.40
C TYR A 100 -1.26 8.82 -0.18
N LEU A 101 -1.39 9.19 -1.45
CA LEU A 101 -0.36 9.95 -2.17
C LEU A 101 -0.55 11.47 -2.14
N SER A 102 -1.63 11.95 -1.53
CA SER A 102 -1.94 13.38 -1.48
C SER A 102 -1.08 14.18 -0.52
N ASP A 103 -0.61 13.55 0.56
CA ASP A 103 0.14 14.22 1.63
C ASP A 103 1.45 13.48 1.90
N MET A 104 2.45 13.73 1.05
CA MET A 104 3.77 13.13 1.23
C MET A 104 4.60 13.93 2.23
N PHE A 105 5.34 13.20 3.06
CA PHE A 105 6.27 13.80 4.01
C PHE A 105 7.65 13.98 3.38
N THR A 106 8.34 15.04 3.75
CA THR A 106 9.78 15.18 3.53
C THR A 106 10.53 14.20 4.44
N ASN A 107 11.82 14.01 4.22
CA ASN A 107 12.64 13.17 5.09
C ASN A 107 12.53 13.61 6.56
N GLU A 108 12.66 14.90 6.85
CA GLU A 108 12.56 15.45 8.20
C GLU A 108 11.17 15.21 8.82
N ASN A 109 10.13 15.49 8.07
CA ASN A 109 8.76 15.35 8.57
C ASN A 109 8.38 13.88 8.77
N ALA A 110 8.89 12.98 7.94
CA ALA A 110 8.69 11.55 8.13
C ALA A 110 9.32 11.06 9.43
N ILE A 111 10.54 11.49 9.70
CA ILE A 111 11.25 11.16 10.96
C ILE A 111 10.48 11.71 12.16
N THR A 112 10.01 12.94 12.07
CA THR A 112 9.21 13.58 13.14
C THR A 112 7.92 12.80 13.39
N GLU A 113 7.20 12.43 12.33
CA GLU A 113 5.95 11.67 12.43
C GLU A 113 6.19 10.28 13.04
N ALA A 114 7.21 9.57 12.56
CA ALA A 114 7.55 8.26 13.08
C ALA A 114 8.01 8.31 14.54
N SER A 115 8.58 9.43 14.98
CA SER A 115 9.06 9.63 16.35
C SER A 115 7.98 9.95 17.36
N ARG A 116 6.75 10.27 16.93
CA ARG A 116 5.68 10.78 17.80
C ARG A 116 5.39 9.89 19.01
N TYR A 117 5.46 8.58 18.82
CA TYR A 117 5.10 7.60 19.85
C TYR A 117 6.30 6.77 20.32
N ILE A 118 7.51 7.30 20.13
CA ILE A 118 8.74 6.54 20.40
C ILE A 118 8.85 6.08 21.88
N GLU A 119 8.24 6.81 22.79
CA GLU A 119 8.27 6.46 24.22
C GLU A 119 7.33 5.31 24.56
N TRP A 120 6.29 5.06 23.75
CA TRP A 120 5.25 4.09 24.05
C TRP A 120 5.16 2.95 23.05
N ASP A 121 5.80 3.10 21.90
CA ASP A 121 5.75 2.12 20.82
C ASP A 121 7.16 1.70 20.43
N SER A 122 7.50 0.45 20.73
CA SER A 122 8.82 -0.10 20.40
C SER A 122 9.07 -0.14 18.89
N ASP A 123 8.01 -0.25 18.08
CA ASP A 123 8.12 -0.25 16.63
C ASP A 123 8.56 1.11 16.08
N ALA A 124 8.26 2.19 16.79
CA ALA A 124 8.65 3.54 16.39
C ALA A 124 10.17 3.70 16.33
N VAL A 125 10.90 3.02 17.19
CA VAL A 125 12.37 3.03 17.18
C VAL A 125 12.90 2.46 15.87
N GLU A 126 12.35 1.32 15.43
CA GLU A 126 12.72 0.70 14.16
C GLU A 126 12.33 1.57 12.97
N MET A 127 11.13 2.17 13.00
CA MET A 127 10.65 3.06 11.94
C MET A 127 11.60 4.24 11.72
N VAL A 128 11.96 4.91 12.82
CA VAL A 128 12.86 6.06 12.77
C VAL A 128 14.22 5.66 12.22
N ALA A 129 14.79 4.56 12.70
CA ALA A 129 16.09 4.07 12.25
C ALA A 129 16.07 3.73 10.76
N TRP A 130 15.02 3.06 10.29
CA TRP A 130 14.88 2.67 8.90
C TRP A 130 14.71 3.90 7.98
N ILE A 131 13.85 4.85 8.37
CA ILE A 131 13.64 6.08 7.60
C ILE A 131 14.93 6.89 7.52
N LYS A 132 15.65 7.03 8.62
CA LYS A 132 16.95 7.73 8.65
C LYS A 132 17.96 7.09 7.73
N ALA A 133 18.09 5.77 7.75
CA ALA A 133 19.05 5.04 6.92
C ALA A 133 18.77 5.28 5.43
N ILE A 134 17.51 5.22 5.01
CA ILE A 134 17.13 5.45 3.61
C ILE A 134 17.28 6.93 3.24
N SER A 135 16.91 7.85 4.12
CA SER A 135 17.04 9.29 3.90
C SER A 135 18.50 9.70 3.70
N GLU A 136 19.43 9.11 4.45
CA GLU A 136 20.86 9.38 4.34
C GLU A 136 21.48 8.80 3.06
N ALA A 137 20.89 7.71 2.52
CA ALA A 137 21.35 7.08 1.29
C ALA A 137 20.83 7.79 0.03
N ASN A 138 19.84 8.65 0.18
CA ASN A 138 19.20 9.37 -0.95
C ASN A 138 19.17 10.92 -0.72
#